data_252038ec73c38be1f2be7e78b48cb04f
#
_entry.id   252038ec73c38be1f2be7e78b48cb04f
#
_cell.length_a   1.000
_cell.length_b   1.000
_cell.length_c   1.000
_cell.angle_alpha   90.00
_cell.angle_beta   90.00
_cell.angle_gamma   90.00
#
_symmetry.space_group_name_H-M   'P 1'
#
loop_
_entity.id
_entity.type
_entity.pdbx_description
1 polymer ?
#
loop_
_entity_poly.entity_id
_entity_poly.type
_entity_poly.pdbx_seq_one_letter_code
_entity_poly.pdbx_strand_id
1 'polypeptide(L)'
;MKASTPTRSLRKFHLWWQTVALIFGLLLPVLAHAATGKDFTIVVLPDTQFYSEKYPKIWAAQIDWIIANRKALNIAYVIHLGDITQNGDGKPEEWAFASDALYRLENPSATGLQDGIPYGVVPGNHDHRGGTSQFNKHFGVDHFAKRFYYGGHHGTDNNSHFDKFTASGMEFIVLYIDFDYETLDYAPIDAWADEVLKTNAKRRAIVVSHNLLAVNGSFDPRGRAIYDSLKGNPNLFLMLCGHNHGGAYRYDSHEGIGVMTCLSDFQRAPEGGGGYLRLYQFSPAENLVYVQTYSPWLKQYKTDPKNQFKFRYQMDGGPLAGLGAPRK
;
A
#
# COMPACT_ATOMS: atom_id res chain seq x y z
N MET A 1 70.20 62.36 59.46
CA MET A 1 70.79 62.79 58.20
C MET A 1 71.30 61.59 57.48
N LYS A 2 70.70 61.22 56.44
CA LYS A 2 71.11 60.47 55.26
C LYS A 2 69.86 59.77 54.68
N ALA A 3 69.50 60.26 53.56
CA ALA A 3 68.39 59.73 52.75
C ALA A 3 68.77 58.37 52.15
N SER A 4 67.91 57.40 52.16
CA SER A 4 68.06 56.16 51.44
C SER A 4 66.86 56.02 50.46
N THR A 5 67.22 56.02 49.21
CA THR A 5 66.34 55.82 48.07
C THR A 5 65.77 54.37 48.02
N PRO A 6 64.50 54.16 47.72
CA PRO A 6 63.97 52.79 47.52
C PRO A 6 64.13 52.38 46.04
N THR A 7 64.72 51.24 45.85
CA THR A 7 64.84 50.51 44.58
C THR A 7 63.50 49.99 44.10
N ARG A 8 63.12 50.32 42.88
CA ARG A 8 61.93 49.79 42.15
C ARG A 8 62.21 48.38 41.69
N SER A 9 61.46 47.44 42.24
CA SER A 9 61.35 46.05 41.75
C SER A 9 60.38 45.98 40.58
N LEU A 10 60.91 45.62 39.42
CA LEU A 10 60.12 45.31 38.24
C LEU A 10 59.47 43.93 38.38
N ARG A 11 58.17 43.88 38.67
CA ARG A 11 57.39 42.65 38.56
C ARG A 11 57.04 42.36 37.11
N LYS A 12 57.58 41.28 36.58
CA LYS A 12 57.23 40.74 35.27
C LYS A 12 55.77 40.23 35.31
N PHE A 13 54.88 40.89 34.58
CA PHE A 13 53.57 40.38 34.31
C PHE A 13 53.67 39.31 33.22
N HIS A 14 53.45 38.03 33.58
CA HIS A 14 53.19 36.98 32.59
C HIS A 14 51.75 37.10 32.16
N LEU A 15 51.54 37.53 30.92
CA LEU A 15 50.25 37.53 30.22
C LEU A 15 49.93 36.08 29.78
N TRP A 16 49.01 35.42 30.47
CA TRP A 16 48.44 34.16 30.00
C TRP A 16 47.40 34.47 28.92
N TRP A 17 47.73 34.18 27.70
CA TRP A 17 46.77 34.13 26.61
C TRP A 17 45.99 32.81 26.71
N GLN A 18 44.81 32.86 27.25
CA GLN A 18 43.84 31.76 27.12
C GLN A 18 43.23 31.87 25.73
N THR A 19 43.62 30.96 24.85
CA THR A 19 43.02 30.77 23.54
C THR A 19 41.65 30.08 23.77
N VAL A 20 40.55 30.84 23.78
CA VAL A 20 39.20 30.34 23.72
C VAL A 20 38.97 29.90 22.27
N ALA A 21 39.07 28.58 22.02
CA ALA A 21 38.64 28.00 20.77
C ALA A 21 37.10 28.03 20.74
N LEU A 22 36.51 29.00 20.06
CA LEU A 22 35.09 28.99 19.67
C LEU A 22 34.88 27.87 18.65
N ILE A 23 34.35 26.71 19.10
CA ILE A 23 33.82 25.67 18.23
C ILE A 23 32.49 26.22 17.69
N PHE A 24 32.52 26.87 16.53
CA PHE A 24 31.33 27.09 15.72
C PHE A 24 30.88 25.74 15.18
N GLY A 25 30.01 25.05 15.91
CA GLY A 25 29.25 23.96 15.39
C GLY A 25 28.38 24.48 14.24
N LEU A 26 28.79 24.23 13.01
CA LEU A 26 27.98 24.40 11.83
C LEU A 26 26.78 23.42 11.97
N LEU A 27 25.70 23.91 12.60
CA LEU A 27 24.37 23.35 12.41
C LEU A 27 24.00 23.57 10.93
N LEU A 28 24.38 22.60 10.08
CA LEU A 28 23.80 22.50 8.75
C LEU A 28 22.29 22.32 8.96
N PRO A 29 21.45 23.23 8.47
CA PRO A 29 20.03 22.97 8.46
C PRO A 29 19.83 21.70 7.63
N VAL A 30 19.29 20.65 8.25
CA VAL A 30 18.70 19.54 7.51
C VAL A 30 17.58 20.20 6.74
N LEU A 31 17.84 20.54 5.49
CA LEU A 31 16.82 20.94 4.54
C LEU A 31 15.90 19.71 4.41
N ALA A 32 14.82 19.71 5.18
CA ALA A 32 13.71 18.82 4.91
C ALA A 32 13.32 19.09 3.45
N HIS A 33 13.68 18.17 2.56
CA HIS A 33 13.18 18.21 1.19
C HIS A 33 11.69 18.00 1.30
N ALA A 34 10.91 19.08 1.20
CA ALA A 34 9.48 18.97 0.99
C ALA A 34 9.28 18.08 -0.24
N ALA A 35 8.48 17.03 -0.10
CA ALA A 35 8.16 16.16 -1.21
C ALA A 35 7.51 17.03 -2.30
N THR A 36 8.23 17.22 -3.41
CA THR A 36 7.76 18.03 -4.54
C THR A 36 6.83 17.24 -5.47
N GLY A 37 6.44 16.03 -5.06
CA GLY A 37 5.60 15.12 -5.82
C GLY A 37 4.16 15.62 -5.95
N LYS A 38 3.54 15.38 -7.10
CA LYS A 38 2.11 15.60 -7.30
C LYS A 38 1.32 14.54 -6.55
N ASP A 39 0.11 14.87 -6.14
CA ASP A 39 -0.85 13.89 -5.63
C ASP A 39 -1.02 12.74 -6.62
N PHE A 40 -1.20 11.53 -6.11
CA PHE A 40 -1.48 10.35 -6.92
C PHE A 40 -2.46 9.43 -6.19
N THR A 41 -3.07 8.52 -6.93
CA THR A 41 -4.11 7.63 -6.40
C THR A 41 -3.76 6.18 -6.66
N ILE A 42 -3.95 5.35 -5.63
CA ILE A 42 -4.06 3.89 -5.76
C ILE A 42 -5.55 3.57 -5.69
N VAL A 43 -6.06 2.83 -6.68
CA VAL A 43 -7.46 2.36 -6.69
C VAL A 43 -7.50 0.94 -6.19
N VAL A 44 -8.47 0.64 -5.32
CA VAL A 44 -8.67 -0.69 -4.76
C VAL A 44 -10.05 -1.20 -5.16
N LEU A 45 -10.06 -2.36 -5.80
CA LEU A 45 -11.25 -3.10 -6.20
C LEU A 45 -11.50 -4.20 -5.16
N PRO A 46 -12.57 -4.09 -4.38
CA PRO A 46 -12.95 -5.16 -3.46
C PRO A 46 -13.74 -6.24 -4.20
N ASP A 47 -13.91 -7.35 -3.57
CA ASP A 47 -14.71 -8.54 -3.88
C ASP A 47 -15.70 -8.35 -5.04
N THR A 48 -15.29 -8.78 -6.25
CA THR A 48 -16.05 -8.58 -7.50
C THR A 48 -16.79 -9.84 -7.97
N GLN A 49 -16.81 -10.89 -7.14
CA GLN A 49 -17.34 -12.19 -7.53
C GLN A 49 -18.76 -12.16 -8.07
N PHE A 50 -19.63 -11.33 -7.51
CA PHE A 50 -20.99 -11.21 -8.03
C PHE A 50 -21.07 -10.41 -9.34
N TYR A 51 -20.07 -9.57 -9.63
CA TYR A 51 -19.99 -8.91 -10.93
C TYR A 51 -19.60 -9.91 -12.01
N SER A 52 -18.67 -10.83 -11.72
CA SER A 52 -18.31 -11.93 -12.63
C SER A 52 -19.48 -12.89 -12.86
N GLU A 53 -20.24 -13.20 -11.80
CA GLU A 53 -21.37 -14.12 -11.87
C GLU A 53 -22.59 -13.52 -12.57
N LYS A 54 -22.97 -12.28 -12.25
CA LYS A 54 -24.30 -11.73 -12.61
C LYS A 54 -24.32 -10.30 -13.13
N TYR A 55 -23.33 -9.48 -12.76
CA TYR A 55 -23.40 -8.03 -13.02
C TYR A 55 -22.17 -7.47 -13.76
N PRO A 56 -21.77 -8.07 -14.91
CA PRO A 56 -20.51 -7.69 -15.59
C PRO A 56 -20.48 -6.24 -16.05
N LYS A 57 -21.66 -5.60 -16.27
CA LYS A 57 -21.75 -4.18 -16.61
C LYS A 57 -21.28 -3.26 -15.48
N ILE A 58 -21.46 -3.69 -14.23
CA ILE A 58 -21.00 -2.92 -13.07
C ILE A 58 -19.48 -2.93 -13.00
N TRP A 59 -18.87 -4.10 -13.22
CA TRP A 59 -17.42 -4.21 -13.28
C TRP A 59 -16.84 -3.38 -14.43
N ALA A 60 -17.44 -3.50 -15.62
CA ALA A 60 -17.06 -2.68 -16.76
C ALA A 60 -17.11 -1.19 -16.42
N ALA A 61 -18.16 -0.73 -15.72
CA ALA A 61 -18.28 0.67 -15.30
C ALA A 61 -17.17 1.11 -14.32
N GLN A 62 -16.73 0.22 -13.41
CA GLN A 62 -15.58 0.51 -12.53
C GLN A 62 -14.29 0.69 -13.34
N ILE A 63 -13.99 -0.23 -14.25
CA ILE A 63 -12.78 -0.18 -15.08
C ILE A 63 -12.80 1.01 -16.03
N ASP A 64 -13.94 1.29 -16.67
CA ASP A 64 -14.09 2.47 -17.56
C ASP A 64 -13.84 3.76 -16.78
N TRP A 65 -14.37 3.85 -15.57
CA TRP A 65 -14.16 5.02 -14.74
C TRP A 65 -12.69 5.19 -14.34
N ILE A 66 -12.00 4.10 -13.98
CA ILE A 66 -10.56 4.11 -13.68
C ILE A 66 -9.77 4.65 -14.86
N ILE A 67 -10.02 4.11 -16.05
CA ILE A 67 -9.35 4.53 -17.28
C ILE A 67 -9.62 6.01 -17.58
N ALA A 68 -10.89 6.43 -17.54
CA ALA A 68 -11.31 7.80 -17.83
C ALA A 68 -10.71 8.83 -16.85
N ASN A 69 -10.56 8.45 -15.58
CA ASN A 69 -10.04 9.35 -14.55
C ASN A 69 -8.53 9.19 -14.27
N ARG A 70 -7.85 8.27 -14.98
CA ARG A 70 -6.43 7.98 -14.76
C ARG A 70 -5.56 9.23 -14.71
N LYS A 71 -5.73 10.12 -15.71
CA LYS A 71 -4.91 11.34 -15.80
C LYS A 71 -5.30 12.38 -14.76
N ALA A 72 -6.60 12.58 -14.53
CA ALA A 72 -7.10 13.60 -13.61
C ALA A 72 -6.75 13.27 -12.13
N LEU A 73 -6.84 12.00 -11.75
CA LEU A 73 -6.53 11.53 -10.41
C LEU A 73 -5.09 11.00 -10.28
N ASN A 74 -4.30 11.07 -11.34
CA ASN A 74 -2.94 10.50 -11.39
C ASN A 74 -2.93 9.07 -10.84
N ILE A 75 -3.81 8.19 -11.38
CA ILE A 75 -3.91 6.81 -10.92
C ILE A 75 -2.63 6.08 -11.31
N ALA A 76 -1.89 5.64 -10.30
CA ALA A 76 -0.59 5.03 -10.45
C ALA A 76 -0.64 3.49 -10.45
N TYR A 77 -1.63 2.93 -9.74
CA TYR A 77 -1.73 1.48 -9.55
C TYR A 77 -3.15 1.07 -9.18
N VAL A 78 -3.55 -0.16 -9.54
CA VAL A 78 -4.84 -0.75 -9.17
C VAL A 78 -4.60 -2.06 -8.41
N ILE A 79 -5.26 -2.23 -7.26
CA ILE A 79 -5.18 -3.42 -6.41
C ILE A 79 -6.54 -4.13 -6.43
N HIS A 80 -6.56 -5.44 -6.60
CA HIS A 80 -7.74 -6.27 -6.36
C HIS A 80 -7.56 -7.09 -5.07
N LEU A 81 -8.60 -7.16 -4.25
CA LEU A 81 -8.51 -7.74 -2.90
C LEU A 81 -8.89 -9.24 -2.82
N GLY A 82 -9.10 -9.89 -3.96
CA GLY A 82 -9.56 -11.30 -4.00
C GLY A 82 -11.07 -11.43 -4.17
N ASP A 83 -11.55 -12.68 -4.20
CA ASP A 83 -12.91 -13.01 -4.58
C ASP A 83 -13.29 -12.37 -5.93
N ILE A 84 -12.45 -12.68 -6.92
CA ILE A 84 -12.58 -12.22 -8.30
C ILE A 84 -13.81 -12.89 -8.94
N THR A 85 -14.01 -14.19 -8.63
CA THR A 85 -15.10 -15.00 -9.13
C THR A 85 -15.90 -15.63 -7.98
N GLN A 86 -17.16 -15.98 -8.23
CA GLN A 86 -18.02 -16.60 -7.23
C GLN A 86 -17.76 -18.10 -7.09
N ASN A 87 -17.44 -18.79 -8.19
CA ASN A 87 -17.45 -20.25 -8.25
C ASN A 87 -16.08 -20.88 -8.58
N GLY A 88 -15.01 -20.10 -8.62
CA GLY A 88 -13.64 -20.58 -8.83
C GLY A 88 -13.49 -21.40 -10.11
N ASP A 89 -12.76 -22.51 -10.04
CA ASP A 89 -12.50 -23.41 -11.18
C ASP A 89 -13.76 -24.05 -11.76
N GLY A 90 -14.86 -24.09 -10.98
CA GLY A 90 -16.14 -24.66 -11.41
C GLY A 90 -16.88 -23.85 -12.47
N LYS A 91 -16.48 -22.58 -12.71
CA LYS A 91 -17.15 -21.67 -13.65
C LYS A 91 -16.14 -20.85 -14.48
N PRO A 92 -15.51 -21.45 -15.50
CA PRO A 92 -14.54 -20.77 -16.35
C PRO A 92 -15.05 -19.48 -17.02
N GLU A 93 -16.36 -19.37 -17.26
CA GLU A 93 -16.99 -18.19 -17.83
C GLU A 93 -16.90 -16.95 -16.93
N GLU A 94 -16.90 -17.12 -15.60
CA GLU A 94 -16.71 -16.01 -14.66
C GLU A 94 -15.29 -15.43 -14.77
N TRP A 95 -14.31 -16.30 -14.97
CA TRP A 95 -12.92 -15.89 -15.21
C TRP A 95 -12.73 -15.15 -16.53
N ALA A 96 -13.48 -15.56 -17.57
CA ALA A 96 -13.47 -14.84 -18.84
C ALA A 96 -14.02 -13.41 -18.67
N PHE A 97 -15.13 -13.22 -17.96
CA PHE A 97 -15.66 -11.89 -17.63
C PHE A 97 -14.68 -11.06 -16.79
N ALA A 98 -14.04 -11.69 -15.80
CA ALA A 98 -13.06 -11.04 -14.96
C ALA A 98 -11.84 -10.54 -15.74
N SER A 99 -11.29 -11.41 -16.58
CA SER A 99 -10.13 -11.04 -17.42
C SER A 99 -10.50 -10.00 -18.47
N ASP A 100 -11.65 -10.12 -19.14
CA ASP A 100 -12.14 -9.11 -20.09
C ASP A 100 -12.24 -7.72 -19.44
N ALA A 101 -12.70 -7.67 -18.19
CA ALA A 101 -12.78 -6.40 -17.46
C ALA A 101 -11.37 -5.85 -17.14
N LEU A 102 -10.53 -6.63 -16.43
CA LEU A 102 -9.23 -6.18 -15.93
C LEU A 102 -8.22 -5.93 -17.06
N TYR A 103 -8.21 -6.74 -18.13
CA TYR A 103 -7.30 -6.55 -19.27
C TYR A 103 -7.52 -5.24 -20.03
N ARG A 104 -8.66 -4.58 -19.83
CA ARG A 104 -8.88 -3.23 -20.38
C ARG A 104 -7.93 -2.20 -19.78
N LEU A 105 -7.45 -2.43 -18.54
CA LEU A 105 -6.40 -1.61 -17.93
C LEU A 105 -5.07 -1.70 -18.70
N GLU A 106 -4.85 -2.78 -19.41
CA GLU A 106 -3.63 -3.04 -20.18
C GLU A 106 -3.64 -2.41 -21.57
N ASN A 107 -4.80 -1.94 -22.05
CA ASN A 107 -4.97 -1.44 -23.41
C ASN A 107 -4.31 -0.06 -23.58
N PRO A 108 -3.24 0.07 -24.39
CA PRO A 108 -2.54 1.34 -24.58
C PRO A 108 -3.43 2.44 -25.18
N SER A 109 -4.32 2.07 -26.09
CA SER A 109 -5.21 3.04 -26.75
C SER A 109 -6.25 3.60 -25.80
N ALA A 110 -6.73 2.78 -24.85
CA ALA A 110 -7.71 3.22 -23.85
C ALA A 110 -7.06 4.01 -22.71
N THR A 111 -5.91 3.55 -22.23
CA THR A 111 -5.23 4.13 -21.07
C THR A 111 -4.32 5.31 -21.42
N GLY A 112 -3.86 5.40 -22.67
CA GLY A 112 -2.83 6.36 -23.11
C GLY A 112 -1.46 6.07 -22.49
N LEU A 113 -1.20 4.82 -22.05
CA LEU A 113 0.07 4.34 -21.53
C LEU A 113 0.51 3.13 -22.34
N GLN A 114 1.78 3.08 -22.74
CA GLN A 114 2.32 2.00 -23.58
C GLN A 114 2.07 0.60 -22.96
N ASP A 115 2.20 0.48 -21.65
CA ASP A 115 2.07 -0.77 -20.91
C ASP A 115 0.77 -0.86 -20.12
N GLY A 116 -0.18 0.08 -20.35
CA GLY A 116 -1.41 0.16 -19.56
C GLY A 116 -1.24 0.73 -18.15
N ILE A 117 -2.30 0.64 -17.35
CA ILE A 117 -2.28 0.97 -15.93
C ILE A 117 -1.82 -0.28 -15.17
N PRO A 118 -0.74 -0.22 -14.36
CA PRO A 118 -0.29 -1.35 -13.56
C PRO A 118 -1.37 -1.83 -12.58
N TYR A 119 -1.52 -3.13 -12.44
CA TYR A 119 -2.44 -3.72 -11.48
C TYR A 119 -1.95 -5.08 -10.99
N GLY A 120 -2.44 -5.50 -9.82
CA GLY A 120 -2.23 -6.83 -9.29
C GLY A 120 -3.48 -7.37 -8.61
N VAL A 121 -3.55 -8.70 -8.51
CA VAL A 121 -4.70 -9.44 -8.00
C VAL A 121 -4.25 -10.55 -7.07
N VAL A 122 -4.97 -10.79 -5.99
CA VAL A 122 -4.78 -11.94 -5.10
C VAL A 122 -6.01 -12.83 -5.17
N PRO A 123 -5.91 -14.16 -5.08
CA PRO A 123 -7.12 -14.99 -4.97
C PRO A 123 -7.77 -14.83 -3.59
N GLY A 124 -9.09 -14.95 -3.55
CA GLY A 124 -9.88 -15.10 -2.34
C GLY A 124 -10.40 -16.53 -2.20
N ASN A 125 -11.13 -16.81 -1.11
CA ASN A 125 -11.61 -18.16 -0.85
C ASN A 125 -12.64 -18.66 -1.89
N HIS A 126 -13.36 -17.76 -2.56
CA HIS A 126 -14.23 -18.13 -3.67
C HIS A 126 -13.42 -18.55 -4.91
N ASP A 127 -12.30 -17.91 -5.15
CA ASP A 127 -11.39 -18.22 -6.26
C ASP A 127 -10.69 -19.57 -6.08
N HIS A 128 -10.52 -20.03 -4.84
CA HIS A 128 -9.95 -21.35 -4.50
C HIS A 128 -10.92 -22.53 -4.69
N ARG A 129 -12.21 -22.28 -4.95
CA ARG A 129 -13.18 -23.35 -5.14
C ARG A 129 -12.83 -24.23 -6.35
N GLY A 130 -12.49 -25.49 -6.06
CA GLY A 130 -12.04 -26.45 -7.07
C GLY A 130 -10.58 -26.32 -7.48
N GLY A 131 -9.82 -25.43 -6.82
CA GLY A 131 -8.42 -25.14 -7.08
C GLY A 131 -8.21 -23.74 -7.63
N THR A 132 -6.96 -23.43 -8.05
CA THR A 132 -6.58 -22.11 -8.60
C THR A 132 -6.10 -22.21 -10.05
N SER A 133 -6.52 -23.25 -10.78
CA SER A 133 -6.04 -23.43 -12.16
C SER A 133 -6.58 -22.36 -13.11
N GLN A 134 -7.82 -21.94 -12.94
CA GLN A 134 -8.38 -20.85 -13.74
C GLN A 134 -7.81 -19.50 -13.33
N PHE A 135 -7.60 -19.24 -12.02
CA PHE A 135 -6.90 -18.05 -11.59
C PHE A 135 -5.53 -17.95 -12.29
N ASN A 136 -4.74 -19.01 -12.23
CA ASN A 136 -3.40 -19.02 -12.84
C ASN A 136 -3.42 -19.02 -14.36
N LYS A 137 -4.47 -19.52 -15.01
CA LYS A 137 -4.67 -19.39 -16.45
C LYS A 137 -4.88 -17.94 -16.89
N HIS A 138 -5.63 -17.15 -16.14
CA HIS A 138 -5.97 -15.77 -16.49
C HIS A 138 -5.02 -14.74 -15.85
N PHE A 139 -4.60 -14.98 -14.60
CA PHE A 139 -3.80 -14.05 -13.80
C PHE A 139 -2.51 -14.69 -13.26
N GLY A 140 -2.03 -15.71 -13.95
CA GLY A 140 -0.84 -16.45 -13.56
C GLY A 140 0.47 -15.77 -13.94
N VAL A 141 1.57 -16.45 -13.62
CA VAL A 141 2.94 -15.99 -13.90
C VAL A 141 3.14 -15.67 -15.38
N ASP A 142 2.64 -16.52 -16.30
CA ASP A 142 2.80 -16.32 -17.74
C ASP A 142 2.20 -15.00 -18.24
N HIS A 143 1.11 -14.55 -17.60
CA HIS A 143 0.46 -13.28 -17.92
C HIS A 143 1.27 -12.09 -17.43
N PHE A 144 1.79 -12.15 -16.19
CA PHE A 144 2.43 -11.01 -15.55
C PHE A 144 3.95 -10.93 -15.71
N ALA A 145 4.66 -12.05 -15.95
CA ALA A 145 6.13 -12.09 -15.94
C ALA A 145 6.81 -11.10 -16.90
N LYS A 146 6.09 -10.65 -17.94
CA LYS A 146 6.61 -9.68 -18.92
C LYS A 146 6.23 -8.23 -18.59
N ARG A 147 5.45 -7.99 -17.56
CA ARG A 147 5.05 -6.65 -17.14
C ARG A 147 6.19 -5.98 -16.39
N PHE A 148 6.47 -4.73 -16.72
CA PHE A 148 7.60 -3.99 -16.12
C PHE A 148 7.50 -3.81 -14.60
N TYR A 149 6.29 -3.94 -14.06
CA TYR A 149 6.02 -3.81 -12.64
C TYR A 149 6.05 -5.13 -11.88
N TYR A 150 6.01 -6.28 -12.55
CA TYR A 150 6.01 -7.59 -11.90
C TYR A 150 7.36 -7.87 -11.25
N GLY A 151 7.34 -8.22 -9.96
CA GLY A 151 8.55 -8.41 -9.17
C GLY A 151 8.96 -9.85 -8.95
N GLY A 152 7.99 -10.77 -8.98
CA GLY A 152 8.18 -12.20 -8.73
C GLY A 152 7.06 -12.83 -7.90
N HIS A 153 7.18 -14.13 -7.63
CA HIS A 153 6.15 -14.94 -6.98
C HIS A 153 6.76 -15.97 -6.02
N HIS A 154 5.93 -16.52 -5.14
CA HIS A 154 6.26 -17.66 -4.29
C HIS A 154 5.91 -18.96 -5.02
N GLY A 155 6.80 -19.96 -4.94
CA GLY A 155 6.53 -21.27 -5.56
C GLY A 155 6.49 -21.23 -7.09
N THR A 156 5.48 -21.84 -7.68
CA THR A 156 5.35 -22.03 -9.14
C THR A 156 4.12 -21.34 -9.76
N ASP A 157 3.29 -20.72 -8.95
CA ASP A 157 2.07 -20.04 -9.36
C ASP A 157 2.07 -18.55 -8.94
N ASN A 158 1.02 -17.83 -9.27
CA ASN A 158 0.91 -16.41 -8.98
C ASN A 158 -0.01 -16.11 -7.78
N ASN A 159 -0.37 -17.11 -6.99
CA ASN A 159 -1.27 -16.94 -5.86
C ASN A 159 -0.68 -15.97 -4.82
N SER A 160 0.64 -16.12 -4.53
CA SER A 160 1.41 -15.14 -3.77
C SER A 160 2.50 -14.55 -4.63
N HIS A 161 2.51 -13.23 -4.81
CA HIS A 161 3.44 -12.54 -5.68
C HIS A 161 3.69 -11.10 -5.20
N PHE A 162 4.55 -10.39 -5.86
CA PHE A 162 4.73 -8.97 -5.58
C PHE A 162 5.00 -8.17 -6.85
N ASP A 163 4.55 -6.93 -6.80
CA ASP A 163 4.73 -5.94 -7.84
C ASP A 163 5.50 -4.72 -7.34
N LYS A 164 6.09 -3.97 -8.27
CA LYS A 164 6.87 -2.76 -8.00
C LYS A 164 6.39 -1.64 -8.90
N PHE A 165 6.15 -0.47 -8.32
CA PHE A 165 5.83 0.71 -9.13
C PHE A 165 6.45 1.96 -8.51
N THR A 166 6.41 3.05 -9.25
CA THR A 166 6.87 4.37 -8.80
C THR A 166 5.77 5.38 -9.01
N ALA A 167 5.50 6.20 -8.01
CA ALA A 167 4.55 7.30 -8.08
C ALA A 167 5.10 8.53 -7.38
N SER A 168 5.04 9.69 -8.04
CA SER A 168 5.51 10.96 -7.50
C SER A 168 6.92 10.93 -6.93
N GLY A 169 7.82 10.19 -7.56
CA GLY A 169 9.22 10.02 -7.15
C GLY A 169 9.44 9.04 -5.99
N MET A 170 8.38 8.40 -5.49
CA MET A 170 8.46 7.38 -4.44
C MET A 170 8.36 5.99 -5.03
N GLU A 171 9.17 5.07 -4.52
CA GLU A 171 9.16 3.67 -4.92
C GLU A 171 8.28 2.86 -3.98
N PHE A 172 7.43 2.01 -4.57
CA PHE A 172 6.50 1.13 -3.87
C PHE A 172 6.74 -0.33 -4.21
N ILE A 173 6.35 -1.20 -3.28
CA ILE A 173 6.15 -2.62 -3.48
C ILE A 173 4.76 -2.99 -2.97
N VAL A 174 4.02 -3.77 -3.75
CA VAL A 174 2.76 -4.37 -3.35
C VAL A 174 2.98 -5.87 -3.25
N LEU A 175 2.83 -6.42 -2.06
CA LEU A 175 3.02 -7.83 -1.78
C LEU A 175 1.65 -8.48 -1.60
N TYR A 176 1.32 -9.42 -2.44
CA TYR A 176 0.09 -10.20 -2.42
C TYR A 176 0.34 -11.54 -1.73
N ILE A 177 -0.44 -11.84 -0.70
CA ILE A 177 -0.33 -13.05 0.11
C ILE A 177 -1.60 -13.85 -0.04
N ASP A 178 -1.48 -15.06 -0.54
CA ASP A 178 -2.57 -16.00 -0.76
C ASP A 178 -3.38 -16.29 0.51
N PHE A 179 -4.66 -16.56 0.32
CA PHE A 179 -5.58 -16.86 1.39
C PHE A 179 -6.55 -17.98 0.98
N ASP A 180 -6.44 -19.12 1.68
CA ASP A 180 -7.39 -20.20 1.65
C ASP A 180 -7.64 -20.73 3.06
N TYR A 181 -8.86 -21.17 3.35
CA TYR A 181 -9.22 -21.71 4.67
C TYR A 181 -8.69 -23.13 4.94
N GLU A 182 -8.48 -23.92 3.89
CA GLU A 182 -8.47 -25.37 4.07
C GLU A 182 -7.10 -26.04 3.89
N THR A 183 -6.19 -25.48 3.13
CA THR A 183 -5.08 -26.25 2.58
C THR A 183 -3.69 -25.67 2.73
N LEU A 184 -3.54 -24.42 3.16
CA LEU A 184 -2.24 -23.73 3.08
C LEU A 184 -1.40 -23.92 4.34
N ASP A 185 -0.20 -24.48 4.16
CA ASP A 185 0.89 -24.22 5.09
C ASP A 185 1.40 -22.78 4.88
N TYR A 186 0.97 -21.88 5.76
CA TYR A 186 1.30 -20.46 5.64
C TYR A 186 2.73 -20.12 6.04
N ALA A 187 3.43 -20.97 6.80
CA ALA A 187 4.75 -20.64 7.33
C ALA A 187 5.79 -20.36 6.23
N PRO A 188 5.89 -21.14 5.13
CA PRO A 188 6.78 -20.82 4.03
C PRO A 188 6.41 -19.53 3.31
N ILE A 189 5.10 -19.25 3.17
CA ILE A 189 4.60 -18.04 2.50
C ILE A 189 4.96 -16.80 3.34
N ASP A 190 4.74 -16.86 4.65
CA ASP A 190 5.04 -15.75 5.56
C ASP A 190 6.56 -15.48 5.64
N ALA A 191 7.38 -16.53 5.64
CA ALA A 191 8.84 -16.41 5.60
C ALA A 191 9.32 -15.78 4.28
N TRP A 192 8.76 -16.19 3.15
CA TRP A 192 9.04 -15.58 1.86
C TRP A 192 8.60 -14.12 1.81
N ALA A 193 7.42 -13.80 2.34
CA ALA A 193 6.90 -12.45 2.40
C ALA A 193 7.82 -11.50 3.19
N ASP A 194 8.31 -11.96 4.34
CA ASP A 194 9.26 -11.22 5.17
C ASP A 194 10.59 -10.99 4.45
N GLU A 195 11.12 -11.99 3.75
CA GLU A 195 12.34 -11.86 2.95
C GLU A 195 12.17 -10.90 1.78
N VAL A 196 11.01 -10.92 1.11
CA VAL A 196 10.68 -9.97 0.04
C VAL A 196 10.69 -8.54 0.56
N LEU A 197 10.08 -8.28 1.73
CA LEU A 197 10.08 -6.93 2.31
C LEU A 197 11.48 -6.47 2.73
N LYS A 198 12.29 -7.34 3.33
CA LYS A 198 13.69 -7.06 3.71
C LYS A 198 14.55 -6.74 2.49
N THR A 199 14.45 -7.55 1.45
CA THR A 199 15.20 -7.36 0.19
C THR A 199 14.81 -6.05 -0.51
N ASN A 200 13.57 -5.59 -0.31
CA ASN A 200 13.03 -4.36 -0.87
C ASN A 200 12.86 -3.24 0.17
N ALA A 201 13.69 -3.19 1.20
CA ALA A 201 13.56 -2.26 2.33
C ALA A 201 13.54 -0.76 1.96
N LYS A 202 14.02 -0.39 0.76
CA LYS A 202 13.97 0.98 0.25
C LYS A 202 12.61 1.34 -0.37
N ARG A 203 11.73 0.36 -0.62
CA ARG A 203 10.40 0.54 -1.20
C ARG A 203 9.36 0.61 -0.12
N ARG A 204 8.39 1.49 -0.27
CA ARG A 204 7.22 1.62 0.62
C ARG A 204 6.30 0.42 0.40
N ALA A 205 6.07 -0.38 1.43
CA ALA A 205 5.41 -1.66 1.28
C ALA A 205 3.91 -1.60 1.63
N ILE A 206 3.12 -2.11 0.69
CA ILE A 206 1.70 -2.40 0.85
C ILE A 206 1.54 -3.91 0.82
N VAL A 207 0.88 -4.48 1.81
CA VAL A 207 0.55 -5.91 1.85
C VAL A 207 -0.93 -6.10 1.57
N VAL A 208 -1.26 -7.03 0.70
CA VAL A 208 -2.62 -7.39 0.33
C VAL A 208 -2.82 -8.87 0.63
N SER A 209 -3.86 -9.19 1.37
CA SER A 209 -4.35 -10.56 1.51
C SER A 209 -5.87 -10.51 1.64
N HIS A 210 -6.56 -11.50 1.09
CA HIS A 210 -8.01 -11.42 1.00
C HIS A 210 -8.70 -11.23 2.35
N ASN A 211 -8.23 -11.87 3.43
CA ASN A 211 -8.81 -11.74 4.78
C ASN A 211 -7.76 -11.31 5.82
N LEU A 212 -7.90 -10.10 6.36
CA LEU A 212 -7.05 -9.58 7.45
C LEU A 212 -7.86 -9.09 8.65
N LEU A 213 -9.01 -8.44 8.42
CA LEU A 213 -9.81 -7.80 9.47
C LEU A 213 -11.25 -8.29 9.47
N ALA A 214 -11.79 -8.43 10.68
CA ALA A 214 -13.23 -8.46 10.89
C ALA A 214 -13.84 -7.04 10.80
N VAL A 215 -15.17 -6.94 10.59
CA VAL A 215 -15.90 -5.66 10.44
C VAL A 215 -15.89 -4.76 11.67
N ASN A 216 -15.52 -5.29 12.84
CA ASN A 216 -15.32 -4.52 14.06
C ASN A 216 -13.91 -3.91 14.17
N GLY A 217 -13.02 -4.18 13.18
CA GLY A 217 -11.64 -3.72 13.14
C GLY A 217 -10.66 -4.60 13.92
N SER A 218 -11.07 -5.74 14.49
CA SER A 218 -10.13 -6.71 15.03
C SER A 218 -9.46 -7.50 13.90
N PHE A 219 -8.23 -7.96 14.13
CA PHE A 219 -7.62 -8.92 13.22
C PHE A 219 -8.42 -10.22 13.20
N ASP A 220 -8.62 -10.77 12.01
CA ASP A 220 -8.86 -12.18 11.82
C ASP A 220 -7.61 -12.98 12.20
N PRO A 221 -7.71 -14.26 12.61
CA PRO A 221 -6.54 -15.06 13.00
C PRO A 221 -5.43 -15.06 11.94
N ARG A 222 -5.77 -15.20 10.66
CA ARG A 222 -4.78 -15.15 9.58
C ARG A 222 -4.16 -13.75 9.42
N GLY A 223 -4.99 -12.72 9.48
CA GLY A 223 -4.51 -11.32 9.43
C GLY A 223 -3.59 -10.99 10.60
N ARG A 224 -3.85 -11.55 11.78
CA ARG A 224 -2.97 -11.41 12.95
C ARG A 224 -1.62 -12.09 12.70
N ALA A 225 -1.61 -13.31 12.16
CA ALA A 225 -0.39 -14.04 11.84
C ALA A 225 0.47 -13.30 10.81
N ILE A 226 -0.14 -12.79 9.72
CA ILE A 226 0.56 -11.98 8.71
C ILE A 226 1.16 -10.71 9.35
N TYR A 227 0.37 -9.98 10.14
CA TYR A 227 0.89 -8.79 10.83
C TYR A 227 2.06 -9.13 11.75
N ASP A 228 1.94 -10.19 12.56
CA ASP A 228 3.00 -10.56 13.50
C ASP A 228 4.28 -11.01 12.80
N SER A 229 4.20 -11.64 11.64
CA SER A 229 5.37 -12.04 10.85
C SER A 229 6.07 -10.85 10.17
N LEU A 230 5.31 -9.80 9.80
CA LEU A 230 5.82 -8.71 8.96
C LEU A 230 6.04 -7.38 9.69
N LYS A 231 5.49 -7.19 10.91
CA LYS A 231 5.52 -5.93 11.65
C LYS A 231 6.91 -5.37 11.97
N GLY A 232 7.94 -6.22 11.90
CA GLY A 232 9.34 -5.82 12.09
C GLY A 232 9.97 -5.17 10.85
N ASN A 233 9.29 -5.16 9.70
CA ASN A 233 9.79 -4.54 8.48
C ASN A 233 9.48 -3.04 8.46
N PRO A 234 10.49 -2.15 8.53
CA PRO A 234 10.26 -0.72 8.70
C PRO A 234 9.64 -0.03 7.49
N ASN A 235 9.65 -0.69 6.34
CA ASN A 235 9.03 -0.21 5.11
C ASN A 235 7.54 -0.57 4.97
N LEU A 236 7.00 -1.48 5.80
CA LEU A 236 5.58 -1.82 5.82
C LEU A 236 4.76 -0.69 6.44
N PHE A 237 3.79 -0.15 5.72
CA PHE A 237 2.94 0.94 6.23
C PHE A 237 1.45 0.72 6.02
N LEU A 238 1.05 -0.15 5.09
CA LEU A 238 -0.35 -0.35 4.72
C LEU A 238 -0.64 -1.83 4.48
N MET A 239 -1.75 -2.32 5.02
CA MET A 239 -2.28 -3.65 4.75
C MET A 239 -3.73 -3.53 4.29
N LEU A 240 -4.13 -4.27 3.26
CA LEU A 240 -5.45 -4.17 2.62
C LEU A 240 -6.12 -5.52 2.49
N CYS A 241 -7.42 -5.56 2.75
CA CYS A 241 -8.23 -6.78 2.61
C CYS A 241 -9.68 -6.52 2.20
N GLY A 242 -10.33 -7.58 1.72
CA GLY A 242 -11.76 -7.72 1.46
C GLY A 242 -12.42 -8.72 2.41
N HIS A 243 -13.18 -9.67 1.85
CA HIS A 243 -13.78 -10.83 2.50
C HIS A 243 -14.90 -10.52 3.49
N ASN A 244 -14.67 -9.70 4.49
CA ASN A 244 -15.65 -9.39 5.53
C ASN A 244 -16.49 -8.17 5.14
N HIS A 245 -17.83 -8.39 5.00
CA HIS A 245 -18.74 -7.42 4.39
C HIS A 245 -18.81 -6.10 5.14
N GLY A 246 -18.19 -5.05 4.62
CA GLY A 246 -18.21 -3.70 5.18
C GLY A 246 -16.91 -2.96 5.02
N GLY A 247 -16.76 -1.90 5.80
CA GLY A 247 -15.52 -1.14 5.94
C GLY A 247 -15.05 -1.17 7.37
N ALA A 248 -13.75 -1.30 7.57
CA ALA A 248 -13.09 -1.12 8.86
C ALA A 248 -11.65 -0.66 8.63
N TYR A 249 -11.05 -0.08 9.65
CA TYR A 249 -9.61 0.15 9.67
C TYR A 249 -9.09 0.08 11.10
N ARG A 250 -7.79 -0.16 11.22
CA ARG A 250 -7.05 -0.12 12.48
C ARG A 250 -5.65 0.39 12.25
N TYR A 251 -5.08 0.95 13.28
CA TYR A 251 -3.69 1.35 13.33
C TYR A 251 -2.98 0.56 14.42
N ASP A 252 -1.88 -0.06 14.07
CA ASP A 252 -1.00 -0.76 14.97
C ASP A 252 0.40 -0.17 14.91
N SER A 253 1.16 -0.25 16.01
CA SER A 253 2.54 0.18 16.05
C SER A 253 3.40 -0.88 16.75
N HIS A 254 4.56 -1.16 16.17
CA HIS A 254 5.56 -2.07 16.71
C HIS A 254 6.93 -1.40 16.60
N GLU A 255 7.62 -1.19 17.73
CA GLU A 255 8.96 -0.55 17.77
C GLU A 255 9.04 0.77 16.98
N GLY A 256 7.99 1.57 17.02
CA GLY A 256 7.92 2.84 16.30
C GLY A 256 7.49 2.72 14.83
N ILE A 257 7.35 1.52 14.30
CA ILE A 257 6.83 1.26 12.95
C ILE A 257 5.29 1.25 13.02
N GLY A 258 4.65 2.15 12.31
CA GLY A 258 3.19 2.23 12.25
C GLY A 258 2.64 1.55 11.01
N VAL A 259 1.59 0.75 11.15
CA VAL A 259 0.90 0.05 10.06
C VAL A 259 -0.58 0.36 10.12
N MET A 260 -1.14 0.85 9.01
CA MET A 260 -2.56 1.01 8.81
C MET A 260 -3.10 -0.25 8.11
N THR A 261 -4.08 -0.93 8.71
CA THR A 261 -4.78 -2.05 8.07
C THR A 261 -6.20 -1.62 7.73
N CYS A 262 -6.64 -1.83 6.49
CA CYS A 262 -7.95 -1.40 6.01
C CYS A 262 -8.71 -2.56 5.35
N LEU A 263 -9.96 -2.71 5.75
CA LEU A 263 -10.95 -3.61 5.16
C LEU A 263 -11.89 -2.82 4.25
N SER A 264 -12.17 -3.36 3.07
CA SER A 264 -13.26 -2.90 2.22
C SER A 264 -13.86 -4.06 1.43
N ASP A 265 -15.14 -4.34 1.70
CA ASP A 265 -15.96 -5.30 0.94
C ASP A 265 -17.40 -4.78 0.93
N PHE A 266 -17.96 -4.65 -0.25
CA PHE A 266 -19.30 -4.09 -0.44
C PHE A 266 -20.27 -5.06 -1.11
N GLN A 267 -19.90 -6.32 -1.29
CA GLN A 267 -20.65 -7.34 -2.05
C GLN A 267 -22.11 -7.53 -1.55
N ARG A 268 -22.44 -7.18 -0.31
CA ARG A 268 -23.82 -7.19 0.21
C ARG A 268 -24.66 -5.97 -0.19
N ALA A 269 -24.08 -4.93 -0.76
CA ALA A 269 -24.87 -3.86 -1.34
C ALA A 269 -25.65 -4.36 -2.57
N PRO A 270 -26.72 -3.68 -2.97
CA PRO A 270 -27.51 -4.08 -4.14
C PRO A 270 -26.65 -4.38 -5.36
N GLU A 271 -27.09 -5.32 -6.18
CA GLU A 271 -26.41 -5.76 -7.41
C GLU A 271 -24.97 -6.26 -7.15
N GLY A 272 -24.75 -6.94 -6.02
CA GLY A 272 -23.45 -7.56 -5.71
C GLY A 272 -22.36 -6.57 -5.29
N GLY A 273 -22.73 -5.38 -4.82
CA GLY A 273 -21.76 -4.40 -4.33
C GLY A 273 -21.96 -2.98 -4.84
N GLY A 274 -22.97 -2.75 -5.71
CA GLY A 274 -23.31 -1.42 -6.22
C GLY A 274 -22.16 -0.68 -6.92
N GLY A 275 -21.13 -1.39 -7.38
CA GLY A 275 -19.98 -0.83 -8.06
C GLY A 275 -19.04 0.02 -7.19
N TYR A 276 -19.07 -0.13 -5.87
CA TYR A 276 -18.14 0.61 -5.00
C TYR A 276 -16.71 0.13 -5.17
N LEU A 277 -15.78 1.11 -5.22
CA LEU A 277 -14.34 0.94 -5.17
C LEU A 277 -13.75 1.90 -4.13
N ARG A 278 -12.52 1.65 -3.71
CA ARG A 278 -11.85 2.52 -2.73
C ARG A 278 -10.66 3.25 -3.37
N LEU A 279 -10.55 4.54 -3.06
CA LEU A 279 -9.49 5.42 -3.53
C LEU A 279 -8.57 5.74 -2.35
N TYR A 280 -7.29 5.51 -2.51
CA TYR A 280 -6.25 6.01 -1.62
C TYR A 280 -5.50 7.10 -2.35
N GLN A 281 -5.84 8.35 -2.07
CA GLN A 281 -5.17 9.52 -2.64
C GLN A 281 -4.05 9.96 -1.71
N PHE A 282 -2.84 9.85 -2.19
CA PHE A 282 -1.62 10.27 -1.52
C PHE A 282 -1.34 11.72 -1.83
N SER A 283 -1.18 12.55 -0.81
CA SER A 283 -0.78 13.96 -0.92
C SER A 283 0.61 14.15 -0.29
N PRO A 284 1.68 14.09 -1.09
CA PRO A 284 3.04 14.25 -0.59
C PRO A 284 3.28 15.61 0.08
N ALA A 285 2.67 16.67 -0.43
CA ALA A 285 2.80 18.01 0.14
C ALA A 285 2.23 18.12 1.56
N GLU A 286 1.22 17.31 1.89
CA GLU A 286 0.54 17.32 3.18
C GLU A 286 0.97 16.16 4.10
N ASN A 287 1.71 15.17 3.58
CA ASN A 287 2.01 13.92 4.28
C ASN A 287 0.73 13.22 4.77
N LEU A 288 -0.30 13.20 3.91
CA LEU A 288 -1.60 12.61 4.17
C LEU A 288 -2.01 11.63 3.08
N VAL A 289 -2.72 10.58 3.49
CA VAL A 289 -3.47 9.70 2.59
C VAL A 289 -4.95 9.91 2.87
N TYR A 290 -5.70 10.33 1.85
CA TYR A 290 -7.15 10.46 1.88
C TYR A 290 -7.77 9.18 1.36
N VAL A 291 -8.67 8.60 2.14
CA VAL A 291 -9.38 7.37 1.78
C VAL A 291 -10.83 7.70 1.50
N GLN A 292 -11.31 7.34 0.32
CA GLN A 292 -12.67 7.57 -0.14
C GLN A 292 -13.24 6.30 -0.76
N THR A 293 -14.53 6.08 -0.58
CA THR A 293 -15.26 4.98 -1.22
C THR A 293 -16.28 5.56 -2.18
N TYR A 294 -16.14 5.24 -3.45
CA TYR A 294 -16.95 5.80 -4.53
C TYR A 294 -17.54 4.67 -5.41
N SER A 295 -18.75 4.85 -5.87
CA SER A 295 -19.35 4.00 -6.89
C SER A 295 -19.46 4.75 -8.22
N PRO A 296 -18.72 4.34 -9.26
CA PRO A 296 -18.94 4.83 -10.62
C PRO A 296 -20.32 4.49 -11.18
N TRP A 297 -20.87 3.34 -10.77
CA TRP A 297 -22.19 2.87 -11.20
C TRP A 297 -23.32 3.73 -10.63
N LEU A 298 -23.31 3.93 -9.32
CA LEU A 298 -24.32 4.73 -8.60
C LEU A 298 -24.00 6.23 -8.59
N LYS A 299 -22.78 6.64 -9.00
CA LYS A 299 -22.28 8.02 -8.99
C LYS A 299 -22.35 8.67 -7.61
N GLN A 300 -22.01 7.93 -6.57
CA GLN A 300 -22.10 8.42 -5.18
C GLN A 300 -20.94 7.92 -4.31
N TYR A 301 -20.68 8.68 -3.25
CA TYR A 301 -19.71 8.34 -2.21
C TYR A 301 -20.40 7.69 -1.01
N LYS A 302 -19.67 6.80 -0.31
CA LYS A 302 -19.98 6.43 1.07
C LYS A 302 -19.23 7.38 1.99
N THR A 303 -19.95 8.16 2.79
CA THR A 303 -19.39 9.25 3.58
C THR A 303 -19.30 8.95 5.08
N ASP A 304 -19.65 7.74 5.50
CA ASP A 304 -19.51 7.32 6.90
C ASP A 304 -18.00 7.17 7.27
N PRO A 305 -17.65 7.25 8.57
CA PRO A 305 -16.24 7.25 9.00
C PRO A 305 -15.43 6.02 8.67
N LYS A 306 -16.05 4.88 8.33
CA LYS A 306 -15.35 3.68 7.89
C LYS A 306 -15.00 3.70 6.40
N ASN A 307 -15.67 4.57 5.65
CA ASN A 307 -15.59 4.65 4.20
C ASN A 307 -14.98 5.97 3.68
N GLN A 308 -14.94 7.01 4.53
CA GLN A 308 -14.27 8.26 4.22
C GLN A 308 -13.49 8.74 5.43
N PHE A 309 -12.15 8.69 5.34
CA PHE A 309 -11.24 9.08 6.40
C PHE A 309 -9.87 9.48 5.82
N LYS A 310 -8.95 9.92 6.67
CA LYS A 310 -7.57 10.19 6.29
C LYS A 310 -6.61 9.77 7.39
N PHE A 311 -5.36 9.48 7.02
CA PHE A 311 -4.31 9.19 7.97
C PHE A 311 -3.00 9.85 7.55
N ARG A 312 -2.11 10.08 8.52
CA ARG A 312 -0.79 10.63 8.25
C ARG A 312 0.12 9.53 7.73
N TYR A 313 0.87 9.84 6.70
CA TYR A 313 1.95 9.02 6.20
C TYR A 313 3.07 9.93 5.69
N GLN A 314 4.25 9.84 6.27
CA GLN A 314 5.36 10.69 5.90
C GLN A 314 5.91 10.27 4.53
N MET A 315 5.87 11.19 3.58
CA MET A 315 6.26 10.97 2.20
C MET A 315 7.53 11.74 1.82
N ASP A 316 7.88 12.76 2.61
CA ASP A 316 9.16 13.44 2.55
C ASP A 316 10.21 12.59 3.29
N GLY A 317 11.23 12.12 2.59
CA GLY A 317 12.26 11.24 3.12
C GLY A 317 12.10 9.77 2.76
N GLY A 318 12.88 8.90 3.40
CA GLY A 318 12.88 7.46 3.15
C GLY A 318 11.62 6.74 3.66
N PRO A 319 11.45 5.47 3.32
CA PRO A 319 10.28 4.65 3.70
C PRO A 319 10.14 4.41 5.21
N LEU A 320 11.15 4.76 6.01
CA LEU A 320 11.22 4.54 7.45
C LEU A 320 10.50 5.60 8.30
N ALA A 321 9.84 6.55 7.69
CA ALA A 321 9.13 7.58 8.41
C ALA A 321 7.79 7.04 8.92
N GLY A 322 7.65 6.97 10.23
CA GLY A 322 6.50 6.36 10.90
C GLY A 322 5.14 6.96 10.52
N LEU A 323 4.14 6.12 10.47
CA LEU A 323 2.74 6.51 10.41
C LEU A 323 2.33 7.20 11.73
N GLY A 324 1.65 8.34 11.60
CA GLY A 324 0.90 8.89 12.73
C GLY A 324 -0.48 8.23 12.84
N ALA A 325 -0.98 8.06 14.06
CA ALA A 325 -2.34 7.57 14.29
C ALA A 325 -3.37 8.39 13.49
N PRO A 326 -4.48 7.76 13.03
CA PRO A 326 -5.55 8.48 12.34
C PRO A 326 -6.07 9.63 13.22
N ARG A 327 -6.13 10.83 12.69
CA ARG A 327 -6.87 11.92 13.35
C ARG A 327 -8.34 11.74 13.02
N LYS A 328 -9.18 11.71 14.08
CA LYS A 328 -10.64 11.73 13.97
C LYS A 328 -11.11 13.01 13.30
#